data_066ec6879c1c1870fec457fc3dd1c75a
#
_entry.id   066ec6879c1c1870fec457fc3dd1c75a
#
_cell.length_a   1.000
_cell.length_b   1.000
_cell.length_c   1.000
_cell.angle_alpha   90.00
_cell.angle_beta   90.00
_cell.angle_gamma   90.00
#
_symmetry.space_group_name_H-M   'P 1'
#
loop_
_entity.id
_entity.type
_entity.pdbx_description
1 polymer ?
#
loop_
_entity_poly.entity_id
_entity_poly.type
_entity_poly.pdbx_seq_one_letter_code
_entity_poly.pdbx_strand_id
1 'polypeptide(L)'
;GLDDFRIGETISDFEFPEGLPFIAVDEPTMSMTFGINNSPFFGKEGKFVTSRQLRDRLWKETEKNLAMKVEETNSADTFLVYGRGILHLGILIETMRREGYELTVGQPQVIVKNIDGVKSEPYENLVIDVPTEFSSRAIDLVTRRKGELHVMEAKGDYQHLEFDIPSRGLIGLRSTMLTQTAGEAVMSHRFTEYKAWKGNIPARTNG
;
A
#
# COMPACT_ATOMS: atom_id res chain seq x y z
N GLY A 1 -25.96 -21.96 -13.50
CA GLY A 1 -24.68 -21.28 -13.17
C GLY A 1 -24.14 -21.81 -11.87
N LEU A 2 -22.88 -21.58 -11.62
CA LEU A 2 -22.24 -21.86 -10.33
C LEU A 2 -22.59 -20.71 -9.39
N ASP A 3 -23.21 -21.02 -8.27
CA ASP A 3 -23.76 -19.99 -7.37
C ASP A 3 -22.78 -19.56 -6.26
N ASP A 4 -21.70 -20.32 -6.03
CA ASP A 4 -20.79 -20.02 -4.92
C ASP A 4 -19.38 -20.52 -5.23
N PHE A 5 -18.56 -19.66 -5.86
CA PHE A 5 -17.13 -19.95 -6.08
C PHE A 5 -16.26 -18.76 -5.68
N ARG A 6 -15.07 -19.05 -5.16
CA ARG A 6 -14.11 -18.05 -4.70
C ARG A 6 -12.92 -17.95 -5.66
N ILE A 7 -12.27 -16.81 -5.68
CA ILE A 7 -11.02 -16.64 -6.43
C ILE A 7 -9.98 -17.65 -5.89
N GLY A 8 -9.36 -18.42 -6.80
CA GLY A 8 -8.38 -19.46 -6.46
C GLY A 8 -8.96 -20.87 -6.37
N GLU A 9 -10.26 -21.03 -6.45
CA GLU A 9 -10.89 -22.36 -6.56
C GLU A 9 -10.81 -22.86 -8.01
N THR A 10 -10.60 -24.15 -8.17
CA THR A 10 -10.58 -24.82 -9.48
C THR A 10 -11.96 -25.35 -9.81
N ILE A 11 -12.46 -25.01 -10.98
CA ILE A 11 -13.66 -25.62 -11.55
C ILE A 11 -13.18 -26.77 -12.45
N SER A 12 -13.54 -28.00 -12.10
CA SER A 12 -13.14 -29.20 -12.84
C SER A 12 -14.36 -30.01 -13.28
N ASP A 13 -14.11 -30.94 -14.18
CA ASP A 13 -15.12 -31.97 -14.57
C ASP A 13 -15.45 -32.86 -13.36
N PHE A 14 -16.70 -33.26 -13.25
CA PHE A 14 -17.16 -34.13 -12.17
C PHE A 14 -16.56 -35.54 -12.25
N GLU A 15 -16.33 -36.05 -13.47
CA GLU A 15 -15.79 -37.41 -13.68
C GLU A 15 -14.27 -37.46 -13.50
N PHE A 16 -13.57 -36.34 -13.76
CA PHE A 16 -12.09 -36.19 -13.63
C PHE A 16 -11.75 -34.96 -12.83
N PRO A 17 -11.95 -34.94 -11.50
CA PRO A 17 -11.63 -33.77 -10.68
C PRO A 17 -10.12 -33.61 -10.54
N GLU A 18 -9.54 -32.69 -11.32
CA GLU A 18 -8.12 -32.32 -11.24
C GLU A 18 -7.99 -30.88 -10.75
N GLY A 19 -7.38 -30.69 -9.57
CA GLY A 19 -7.12 -29.38 -8.99
C GLY A 19 -5.89 -28.72 -9.63
N LEU A 20 -6.04 -27.49 -10.08
CA LEU A 20 -4.88 -26.69 -10.47
C LEU A 20 -4.07 -26.27 -9.22
N PRO A 21 -2.74 -26.07 -9.34
CA PRO A 21 -1.94 -25.61 -8.22
C PRO A 21 -2.43 -24.23 -7.74
N PHE A 22 -2.51 -24.08 -6.42
CA PHE A 22 -2.92 -22.82 -5.79
C PHE A 22 -1.95 -21.70 -6.16
N ILE A 23 -2.47 -20.58 -6.66
CA ILE A 23 -1.68 -19.38 -6.90
C ILE A 23 -1.53 -18.65 -5.56
N ALA A 24 -0.31 -18.64 -5.02
CA ALA A 24 -0.02 -17.87 -3.81
C ALA A 24 -0.24 -16.38 -4.08
N VAL A 25 -1.09 -15.77 -3.27
CA VAL A 25 -1.32 -14.32 -3.29
C VAL A 25 -0.40 -13.70 -2.25
N ASP A 26 0.30 -12.62 -2.62
CA ASP A 26 1.15 -11.88 -1.69
C ASP A 26 0.33 -11.41 -0.48
N GLU A 27 0.86 -11.68 0.71
CA GLU A 27 0.26 -11.21 1.95
C GLU A 27 0.23 -9.67 2.02
N PRO A 28 -0.76 -9.08 2.69
CA PRO A 28 -0.78 -7.64 2.91
C PRO A 28 0.44 -7.20 3.72
N THR A 29 1.01 -6.06 3.34
CA THR A 29 2.19 -5.45 3.99
C THR A 29 1.87 -4.15 4.71
N MET A 30 0.70 -3.57 4.43
CA MET A 30 0.24 -2.31 5.02
C MET A 30 -1.19 -2.41 5.52
N SER A 31 -1.51 -1.59 6.51
CA SER A 31 -2.87 -1.40 7.02
C SER A 31 -3.21 0.08 7.14
N MET A 32 -4.52 0.37 7.08
CA MET A 32 -5.06 1.71 7.26
C MET A 32 -6.45 1.62 7.88
N THR A 33 -6.79 2.55 8.77
CA THR A 33 -8.14 2.63 9.29
C THR A 33 -9.06 3.36 8.32
N PHE A 34 -10.26 2.81 8.12
CA PHE A 34 -11.34 3.41 7.36
C PHE A 34 -12.51 3.65 8.32
N GLY A 35 -13.06 4.84 8.34
CA GLY A 35 -14.18 5.20 9.20
C GLY A 35 -15.19 6.07 8.49
N ILE A 36 -16.37 6.23 9.10
CA ILE A 36 -17.35 7.21 8.63
C ILE A 36 -16.86 8.63 8.89
N ASN A 37 -17.34 9.58 8.09
CA ASN A 37 -17.11 10.99 8.37
C ASN A 37 -18.03 11.44 9.50
N ASN A 38 -17.47 11.80 10.64
CA ASN A 38 -18.17 12.35 11.80
C ASN A 38 -17.95 13.85 12.00
N SER A 39 -17.46 14.54 10.95
CA SER A 39 -17.26 15.99 10.96
C SER A 39 -18.59 16.76 10.82
N PRO A 40 -18.63 18.08 11.11
CA PRO A 40 -19.80 18.92 10.86
C PRO A 40 -20.25 18.98 9.38
N PHE A 41 -19.43 18.51 8.47
CA PHE A 41 -19.72 18.44 7.03
C PHE A 41 -20.26 17.09 6.57
N PHE A 42 -20.55 16.19 7.50
CA PHE A 42 -21.14 14.88 7.24
C PHE A 42 -22.33 14.94 6.26
N GLY A 43 -22.32 14.07 5.27
CA GLY A 43 -23.40 13.90 4.28
C GLY A 43 -23.49 14.99 3.22
N LYS A 44 -22.47 15.85 3.07
CA LYS A 44 -22.48 16.91 2.04
C LYS A 44 -21.87 16.49 0.71
N GLU A 45 -20.92 15.56 0.74
CA GLU A 45 -20.14 15.17 -0.43
C GLU A 45 -20.48 13.76 -0.95
N GLY A 46 -20.96 12.87 -0.08
CA GLY A 46 -21.26 11.49 -0.40
C GLY A 46 -22.71 11.08 -0.17
N LYS A 47 -23.14 10.02 -0.86
CA LYS A 47 -24.47 9.39 -0.68
C LYS A 47 -24.45 8.29 0.37
N PHE A 48 -23.30 7.61 0.51
CA PHE A 48 -23.11 6.49 1.41
C PHE A 48 -22.26 6.93 2.59
N VAL A 49 -22.92 7.13 3.73
CA VAL A 49 -22.35 7.83 4.89
C VAL A 49 -22.42 7.01 6.18
N THR A 50 -23.07 5.82 6.14
CA THR A 50 -23.27 5.01 7.33
C THR A 50 -22.20 3.92 7.49
N SER A 51 -21.89 3.53 8.73
CA SER A 51 -20.95 2.45 9.02
C SER A 51 -21.37 1.12 8.40
N ARG A 52 -22.67 0.82 8.35
CA ARG A 52 -23.19 -0.38 7.68
C ARG A 52 -22.87 -0.39 6.18
N GLN A 53 -23.12 0.72 5.48
CA GLN A 53 -22.81 0.84 4.04
C GLN A 53 -21.31 0.70 3.80
N LEU A 54 -20.48 1.35 4.63
CA LEU A 54 -19.02 1.25 4.55
C LEU A 54 -18.57 -0.19 4.77
N ARG A 55 -19.09 -0.86 5.81
CA ARG A 55 -18.81 -2.26 6.11
C ARG A 55 -19.13 -3.16 4.92
N ASP A 56 -20.38 -3.13 4.45
CA ASP A 56 -20.85 -4.00 3.35
C ASP A 56 -20.00 -3.80 2.09
N ARG A 57 -19.59 -2.56 1.79
CA ARG A 57 -18.71 -2.27 0.65
C ARG A 57 -17.30 -2.82 0.83
N LEU A 58 -16.71 -2.69 2.01
CA LEU A 58 -15.38 -3.20 2.30
C LEU A 58 -15.35 -4.74 2.24
N TRP A 59 -16.35 -5.40 2.80
CA TRP A 59 -16.47 -6.87 2.72
C TRP A 59 -16.63 -7.35 1.27
N LYS A 60 -17.48 -6.69 0.48
CA LYS A 60 -17.60 -6.98 -0.95
C LYS A 60 -16.30 -6.85 -1.73
N GLU A 61 -15.41 -5.95 -1.30
CA GLU A 61 -14.09 -5.83 -1.92
C GLU A 61 -13.20 -7.04 -1.60
N THR A 62 -13.27 -7.59 -0.39
CA THR A 62 -12.47 -8.79 -0.03
C THR A 62 -12.85 -10.02 -0.83
N GLU A 63 -14.10 -10.12 -1.29
CA GLU A 63 -14.54 -11.21 -2.17
C GLU A 63 -13.85 -11.18 -3.53
N LYS A 64 -13.51 -9.98 -4.02
CA LYS A 64 -12.90 -9.75 -5.33
C LYS A 64 -11.38 -9.64 -5.29
N ASN A 65 -10.82 -9.42 -4.10
CA ASN A 65 -9.43 -9.08 -3.92
C ASN A 65 -8.82 -9.87 -2.76
N LEU A 66 -8.25 -11.03 -3.08
CA LEU A 66 -7.64 -11.95 -2.10
C LEU A 66 -6.47 -11.34 -1.31
N ALA A 67 -5.84 -10.28 -1.85
CA ALA A 67 -4.74 -9.60 -1.20
C ALA A 67 -5.20 -8.53 -0.19
N MET A 68 -6.52 -8.39 -0.01
CA MET A 68 -7.10 -7.46 0.94
C MET A 68 -7.76 -8.21 2.09
N LYS A 69 -7.59 -7.68 3.29
CA LYS A 69 -8.26 -8.16 4.49
C LYS A 69 -8.92 -7.00 5.20
N VAL A 70 -10.08 -7.22 5.79
CA VAL A 70 -10.79 -6.21 6.59
C VAL A 70 -11.09 -6.81 7.95
N GLU A 71 -10.85 -6.04 9.00
CA GLU A 71 -11.15 -6.40 10.38
C GLU A 71 -11.99 -5.30 11.03
N GLU A 72 -12.92 -5.69 11.88
CA GLU A 72 -13.64 -4.76 12.75
C GLU A 72 -12.69 -4.29 13.85
N THR A 73 -12.85 -3.03 14.24
CA THR A 73 -12.12 -2.47 15.38
C THR A 73 -13.02 -2.44 16.62
N ASN A 74 -12.52 -1.95 17.74
CA ASN A 74 -13.32 -1.73 18.95
C ASN A 74 -14.40 -0.64 18.77
N SER A 75 -14.36 0.11 17.66
CA SER A 75 -15.36 1.10 17.29
C SER A 75 -16.24 0.55 16.16
N ALA A 76 -17.55 0.62 16.32
CA ALA A 76 -18.53 0.19 15.31
C ALA A 76 -18.44 1.00 13.98
N ASP A 77 -17.81 2.16 14.02
CA ASP A 77 -17.71 3.10 12.91
C ASP A 77 -16.35 3.10 12.20
N THR A 78 -15.46 2.20 12.61
CA THR A 78 -14.08 2.14 12.10
C THR A 78 -13.66 0.71 11.79
N PHE A 79 -13.04 0.53 10.63
CA PHE A 79 -12.56 -0.76 10.13
C PHE A 79 -11.06 -0.67 9.86
N LEU A 80 -10.34 -1.76 10.11
CA LEU A 80 -8.92 -1.88 9.78
C LEU A 80 -8.82 -2.63 8.45
N VAL A 81 -8.26 -1.95 7.44
CA VAL A 81 -8.12 -2.47 6.08
C VAL A 81 -6.65 -2.74 5.79
N TYR A 82 -6.37 -3.95 5.37
CA TYR A 82 -5.04 -4.42 5.02
C TYR A 82 -4.90 -4.53 3.50
N GLY A 83 -3.75 -4.13 2.96
CA GLY A 83 -3.45 -4.20 1.54
C GLY A 83 -1.98 -4.44 1.25
N ARG A 84 -1.66 -4.76 0.00
CA ARG A 84 -0.28 -5.03 -0.44
C ARG A 84 0.64 -3.81 -0.44
N GLY A 85 0.10 -2.62 -0.27
CA GLY A 85 0.87 -1.39 -0.23
C GLY A 85 -0.01 -0.14 -0.31
N ILE A 86 0.63 1.02 -0.20
CA ILE A 86 -0.08 2.30 -0.16
C ILE A 86 -0.88 2.60 -1.44
N LEU A 87 -0.35 2.21 -2.61
CA LEU A 87 -1.05 2.40 -3.88
C LEU A 87 -2.33 1.59 -3.93
N HIS A 88 -2.30 0.35 -3.46
CA HIS A 88 -3.47 -0.53 -3.41
C HIS A 88 -4.59 0.06 -2.55
N LEU A 89 -4.25 0.54 -1.34
CA LEU A 89 -5.20 1.20 -0.45
C LEU A 89 -5.68 2.55 -1.02
N GLY A 90 -4.80 3.30 -1.69
CA GLY A 90 -5.14 4.55 -2.35
C GLY A 90 -6.14 4.39 -3.50
N ILE A 91 -5.99 3.34 -4.31
CA ILE A 91 -6.93 3.01 -5.39
C ILE A 91 -8.30 2.66 -4.82
N LEU A 92 -8.34 1.89 -3.74
CA LEU A 92 -9.59 1.56 -3.05
C LEU A 92 -10.31 2.82 -2.56
N ILE A 93 -9.59 3.73 -1.89
CA ILE A 93 -10.15 5.01 -1.39
C ILE A 93 -10.75 5.81 -2.54
N GLU A 94 -10.00 5.97 -3.63
CA GLU A 94 -10.44 6.76 -4.79
C GLU A 94 -11.65 6.11 -5.48
N THR A 95 -11.66 4.78 -5.60
CA THR A 95 -12.80 4.04 -6.16
C THR A 95 -14.05 4.25 -5.32
N MET A 96 -13.94 4.11 -4.00
CA MET A 96 -15.06 4.32 -3.08
C MET A 96 -15.57 5.77 -3.12
N ARG A 97 -14.68 6.77 -3.20
CA ARG A 97 -15.07 8.18 -3.37
C ARG A 97 -15.88 8.38 -4.66
N ARG A 98 -15.45 7.80 -5.77
CA ARG A 98 -16.19 7.87 -7.06
C ARG A 98 -17.52 7.15 -7.01
N GLU A 99 -17.65 6.10 -6.24
CA GLU A 99 -18.92 5.40 -5.96
C GLU A 99 -19.87 6.25 -5.10
N GLY A 100 -19.38 7.31 -4.47
CA GLY A 100 -20.15 8.22 -3.62
C GLY A 100 -20.10 7.90 -2.13
N TYR A 101 -19.09 7.16 -1.69
CA TYR A 101 -18.83 6.95 -0.27
C TYR A 101 -18.11 8.17 0.32
N GLU A 102 -18.62 8.65 1.45
CA GLU A 102 -17.95 9.65 2.27
C GLU A 102 -17.32 8.96 3.47
N LEU A 103 -15.99 8.97 3.52
CA LEU A 103 -15.23 8.22 4.53
C LEU A 103 -14.02 9.02 5.01
N THR A 104 -13.59 8.73 6.22
CA THR A 104 -12.32 9.18 6.76
C THR A 104 -11.30 8.04 6.71
N VAL A 105 -10.03 8.36 6.53
CA VAL A 105 -8.94 7.39 6.54
C VAL A 105 -7.86 7.82 7.51
N GLY A 106 -7.32 6.85 8.25
CA GLY A 106 -6.18 7.07 9.12
C GLY A 106 -4.85 7.06 8.34
N GLN A 107 -3.76 7.25 9.06
CA GLN A 107 -2.44 7.14 8.47
C GLN A 107 -2.12 5.67 8.14
N PRO A 108 -1.48 5.40 6.97
CA PRO A 108 -1.03 4.07 6.62
C PRO A 108 0.07 3.60 7.59
N GLN A 109 0.00 2.35 7.98
CA GLN A 109 0.98 1.70 8.85
C GLN A 109 1.48 0.42 8.20
N VAL A 110 2.78 0.15 8.31
CA VAL A 110 3.35 -1.13 7.87
C VAL A 110 3.03 -2.23 8.87
N ILE A 111 2.81 -3.44 8.36
CA ILE A 111 2.59 -4.62 9.19
C ILE A 111 3.97 -5.12 9.64
N VAL A 112 4.22 -5.03 10.93
CA VAL A 112 5.45 -5.55 11.54
C VAL A 112 5.21 -6.99 11.97
N LYS A 113 6.14 -7.89 11.65
CA LYS A 113 6.13 -9.30 12.02
C LYS A 113 7.29 -9.63 12.97
N ASN A 114 7.13 -10.66 13.76
CA ASN A 114 8.25 -11.28 14.48
C ASN A 114 8.61 -12.55 13.72
N ILE A 115 9.78 -12.57 13.09
CA ILE A 115 10.29 -13.69 12.31
C ILE A 115 11.55 -14.23 13.05
N ASP A 116 11.49 -15.46 13.51
CA ASP A 116 12.57 -16.11 14.26
C ASP A 116 13.08 -15.28 15.47
N GLY A 117 12.17 -14.62 16.17
CA GLY A 117 12.49 -13.76 17.32
C GLY A 117 12.96 -12.35 16.93
N VAL A 118 13.08 -12.04 15.65
CA VAL A 118 13.52 -10.73 15.15
C VAL A 118 12.31 -9.91 14.69
N LYS A 119 12.19 -8.70 15.25
CA LYS A 119 11.22 -7.71 14.76
C LYS A 119 11.54 -7.34 13.33
N SER A 120 10.63 -7.63 12.40
CA SER A 120 10.83 -7.48 10.95
C SER A 120 9.76 -6.60 10.33
N GLU A 121 10.14 -5.88 9.28
CA GLU A 121 9.28 -4.99 8.49
C GLU A 121 9.40 -5.29 6.99
N PRO A 122 8.37 -4.94 6.18
CA PRO A 122 8.42 -5.17 4.74
C PRO A 122 9.40 -4.21 4.07
N TYR A 123 10.15 -4.73 3.10
CA TYR A 123 11.09 -3.99 2.24
C TYR A 123 10.65 -4.01 0.79
N GLU A 124 11.01 -2.97 0.07
CA GLU A 124 10.72 -2.81 -1.34
C GLU A 124 11.97 -2.43 -2.12
N ASN A 125 12.07 -2.94 -3.34
CA ASN A 125 13.01 -2.43 -4.34
C ASN A 125 12.38 -1.16 -4.93
N LEU A 126 13.03 -0.02 -4.72
CA LEU A 126 12.65 1.27 -5.25
C LEU A 126 13.57 1.63 -6.41
N VAL A 127 12.99 1.87 -7.58
CA VAL A 127 13.70 2.31 -8.78
C VAL A 127 13.35 3.77 -9.04
N ILE A 128 14.37 4.59 -9.28
CA ILE A 128 14.20 6.01 -9.59
C ILE A 128 15.04 6.34 -10.82
N ASP A 129 14.39 6.87 -11.85
CA ASP A 129 15.05 7.53 -12.97
C ASP A 129 14.91 9.05 -12.80
N VAL A 130 16.02 9.76 -12.72
CA VAL A 130 16.07 11.19 -12.40
C VAL A 130 17.15 11.89 -13.21
N PRO A 131 16.95 13.16 -13.66
CA PRO A 131 18.01 13.93 -14.29
C PRO A 131 19.27 13.98 -13.41
N THR A 132 20.44 13.91 -14.04
CA THR A 132 21.73 13.82 -13.35
C THR A 132 21.93 14.91 -12.32
N GLU A 133 21.46 16.14 -12.59
CA GLU A 133 21.55 17.29 -11.68
C GLU A 133 20.79 17.10 -10.36
N PHE A 134 19.74 16.26 -10.34
CA PHE A 134 18.94 15.99 -9.14
C PHE A 134 19.33 14.68 -8.43
N SER A 135 20.27 13.89 -8.98
CA SER A 135 20.62 12.56 -8.47
C SER A 135 21.05 12.58 -7.00
N SER A 136 21.90 13.52 -6.62
CA SER A 136 22.37 13.67 -5.23
C SER A 136 21.22 13.97 -4.25
N ARG A 137 20.26 14.79 -4.67
CA ARG A 137 19.06 15.10 -3.84
C ARG A 137 18.16 13.87 -3.69
N ALA A 138 17.97 13.10 -4.77
CA ALA A 138 17.20 11.88 -4.76
C ALA A 138 17.83 10.85 -3.80
N ILE A 139 19.15 10.64 -3.88
CA ILE A 139 19.89 9.75 -3.00
C ILE A 139 19.75 10.17 -1.53
N ASP A 140 19.96 11.46 -1.22
CA ASP A 140 19.83 11.99 0.15
C ASP A 140 18.41 11.77 0.71
N LEU A 141 17.37 12.05 -0.07
CA LEU A 141 15.99 11.83 0.32
C LEU A 141 15.69 10.39 0.69
N VAL A 142 16.16 9.44 -0.12
CA VAL A 142 15.91 8.00 0.09
C VAL A 142 16.74 7.49 1.27
N THR A 143 17.99 7.89 1.39
CA THR A 143 18.89 7.49 2.48
C THR A 143 18.38 7.96 3.84
N ARG A 144 17.86 9.19 3.96
CA ARG A 144 17.21 9.67 5.20
C ARG A 144 16.00 8.84 5.61
N ARG A 145 15.37 8.16 4.66
CA ARG A 145 14.24 7.25 4.88
C ARG A 145 14.66 5.79 5.02
N LYS A 146 15.95 5.56 5.32
CA LYS A 146 16.55 4.23 5.52
C LYS A 146 16.68 3.39 4.25
N GLY A 147 16.59 3.99 3.06
CA GLY A 147 16.91 3.32 1.81
C GLY A 147 18.42 3.15 1.63
N GLU A 148 18.82 2.04 1.05
CA GLU A 148 20.20 1.69 0.71
C GLU A 148 20.33 1.62 -0.81
N LEU A 149 21.28 2.38 -1.36
CA LEU A 149 21.55 2.40 -2.80
C LEU A 149 22.34 1.15 -3.19
N HIS A 150 21.87 0.42 -4.19
CA HIS A 150 22.52 -0.78 -4.73
C HIS A 150 23.02 -0.57 -6.14
N VAL A 151 22.27 0.18 -6.98
CA VAL A 151 22.60 0.43 -8.37
C VAL A 151 22.56 1.92 -8.64
N MET A 152 23.59 2.39 -9.36
CA MET A 152 23.66 3.75 -9.91
C MET A 152 24.26 3.67 -11.30
N GLU A 153 23.47 3.93 -12.31
CA GLU A 153 23.87 3.85 -13.71
C GLU A 153 23.52 5.13 -14.47
N ALA A 154 24.46 5.63 -15.24
CA ALA A 154 24.21 6.77 -16.12
C ALA A 154 23.48 6.31 -17.39
N LYS A 155 22.34 6.95 -17.71
CA LYS A 155 21.56 6.75 -18.92
C LYS A 155 21.36 8.06 -19.67
N GLY A 156 22.36 8.49 -20.43
CA GLY A 156 22.38 9.81 -21.06
C GLY A 156 22.38 10.92 -20.00
N ASP A 157 21.39 11.80 -20.04
CA ASP A 157 21.25 12.92 -19.08
C ASP A 157 20.54 12.51 -17.78
N TYR A 158 20.18 11.24 -17.64
CA TYR A 158 19.52 10.67 -16.47
C TYR A 158 20.42 9.73 -15.70
N GLN A 159 20.13 9.60 -14.40
CA GLN A 159 20.67 8.57 -13.52
C GLN A 159 19.56 7.58 -13.20
N HIS A 160 19.85 6.30 -13.40
CA HIS A 160 19.07 5.17 -12.93
C HIS A 160 19.57 4.74 -11.56
N LEU A 161 18.71 4.75 -10.58
CA LEU A 161 19.03 4.47 -9.18
C LEU A 161 18.12 3.34 -8.66
N GLU A 162 18.72 2.32 -8.05
CA GLU A 162 17.93 1.27 -7.36
C GLU A 162 18.28 1.22 -5.87
N PHE A 163 17.25 1.14 -5.06
CA PHE A 163 17.37 1.11 -3.60
C PHE A 163 16.60 -0.05 -3.01
N ASP A 164 17.11 -0.56 -1.91
CA ASP A 164 16.37 -1.38 -0.97
C ASP A 164 15.87 -0.47 0.17
N ILE A 165 14.56 -0.37 0.35
CA ILE A 165 13.96 0.58 1.28
C ILE A 165 12.84 -0.06 2.11
N PRO A 166 12.73 0.22 3.44
CA PRO A 166 11.56 -0.17 4.19
C PRO A 166 10.29 0.46 3.60
N SER A 167 9.20 -0.31 3.44
CA SER A 167 7.95 0.18 2.85
C SER A 167 7.41 1.45 3.53
N ARG A 168 7.64 1.61 4.84
CA ARG A 168 7.28 2.85 5.57
C ARG A 168 8.07 4.08 5.09
N GLY A 169 9.25 3.89 4.51
CA GLY A 169 10.06 4.96 3.90
C GLY A 169 9.44 5.54 2.64
N LEU A 170 8.59 4.79 1.95
CA LEU A 170 7.89 5.23 0.75
C LEU A 170 6.71 6.16 1.04
N ILE A 171 6.19 6.16 2.28
CA ILE A 171 5.05 7.00 2.67
C ILE A 171 5.43 8.48 2.49
N GLY A 172 4.74 9.18 1.57
CA GLY A 172 5.00 10.57 1.24
C GLY A 172 6.29 10.85 0.45
N LEU A 173 7.11 9.83 0.13
CA LEU A 173 8.35 10.01 -0.62
C LEU A 173 8.09 10.56 -2.02
N ARG A 174 7.09 10.02 -2.74
CA ARG A 174 6.78 10.42 -4.12
C ARG A 174 6.52 11.92 -4.24
N SER A 175 5.68 12.48 -3.38
CA SER A 175 5.36 13.91 -3.40
C SER A 175 6.61 14.77 -3.14
N THR A 176 7.42 14.39 -2.14
CA THR A 176 8.65 15.09 -1.82
C THR A 176 9.67 15.00 -2.96
N MET A 177 9.81 13.82 -3.58
CA MET A 177 10.70 13.58 -4.70
C MET A 177 10.33 14.46 -5.89
N LEU A 178 9.08 14.44 -6.32
CA LEU A 178 8.60 15.28 -7.43
C LEU A 178 8.82 16.77 -7.17
N THR A 179 8.57 17.24 -5.94
CA THR A 179 8.84 18.66 -5.58
C THR A 179 10.32 19.00 -5.69
N GLN A 180 11.21 18.11 -5.28
CA GLN A 180 12.66 18.38 -5.28
C GLN A 180 13.36 18.15 -6.62
N THR A 181 12.68 17.50 -7.55
CA THR A 181 13.18 17.18 -8.90
C THR A 181 12.39 17.90 -9.99
N ALA A 182 11.70 19.00 -9.66
CA ALA A 182 10.86 19.76 -10.57
C ALA A 182 9.81 18.91 -11.35
N GLY A 183 9.38 17.78 -10.76
CA GLY A 183 8.43 16.85 -11.38
C GLY A 183 9.05 15.82 -12.33
N GLU A 184 10.37 15.84 -12.54
CA GLU A 184 11.02 15.03 -13.58
C GLU A 184 11.39 13.62 -13.13
N ALA A 185 11.41 13.31 -11.82
CA ALA A 185 11.71 11.97 -11.36
C ALA A 185 10.59 10.99 -11.68
N VAL A 186 10.96 9.85 -12.23
CA VAL A 186 10.09 8.69 -12.42
C VAL A 186 10.40 7.66 -11.34
N MET A 187 9.38 7.18 -10.64
CA MET A 187 9.55 6.23 -9.54
C MET A 187 8.65 5.02 -9.72
N SER A 188 9.22 3.85 -9.50
CA SER A 188 8.50 2.58 -9.35
C SER A 188 9.03 1.81 -8.15
N HIS A 189 8.20 1.00 -7.53
CA HIS A 189 8.61 0.18 -6.39
C HIS A 189 7.85 -1.15 -6.36
N ARG A 190 8.49 -2.17 -5.78
CA ARG A 190 7.95 -3.51 -5.67
C ARG A 190 8.37 -4.13 -4.35
N PHE A 191 7.42 -4.78 -3.66
CA PHE A 191 7.72 -5.58 -2.48
C PHE A 191 8.74 -6.68 -2.81
N THR A 192 9.69 -6.89 -1.90
CA THR A 192 10.71 -7.94 -1.99
C THR A 192 10.53 -8.97 -0.88
N GLU A 193 10.77 -8.59 0.35
CA GLU A 193 10.76 -9.51 1.50
C GLU A 193 10.62 -8.74 2.81
N TYR A 194 10.49 -9.48 3.90
CA TYR A 194 10.59 -8.94 5.25
C TYR A 194 12.05 -9.00 5.72
N LYS A 195 12.57 -7.89 6.25
CA LYS A 195 13.89 -7.78 6.86
C LYS A 195 13.81 -7.21 8.28
N ALA A 196 14.89 -7.35 9.04
CA ALA A 196 14.96 -6.78 10.38
C ALA A 196 14.63 -5.28 10.39
N TRP A 197 13.90 -4.86 11.42
CA TRP A 197 13.53 -3.46 11.65
C TRP A 197 14.76 -2.54 11.70
N LYS A 198 14.82 -1.53 10.84
CA LYS A 198 15.99 -0.65 10.67
C LYS A 198 15.97 0.61 11.57
N GLY A 199 15.22 0.59 12.64
CA GLY A 199 15.11 1.73 13.55
C GLY A 199 14.14 2.81 13.04
N ASN A 200 14.01 3.90 13.77
CA ASN A 200 13.08 4.97 13.44
C ASN A 200 13.54 5.78 12.23
N ILE A 201 12.60 6.14 11.38
CA ILE A 201 12.78 7.17 10.35
C ILE A 201 12.52 8.52 11.02
N PRO A 202 13.42 9.51 10.89
CA PRO A 202 13.19 10.83 11.44
C PRO A 202 11.89 11.44 10.87
N ALA A 203 10.92 11.71 11.73
CA ALA A 203 9.72 12.45 11.35
C ALA A 203 10.09 13.93 11.15
N ARG A 204 9.37 14.63 10.25
CA ARG A 204 9.43 16.09 10.22
C ARG A 204 8.98 16.61 11.58
N THR A 205 9.84 17.42 12.22
CA THR A 205 9.54 18.04 13.52
C THR A 205 8.59 19.24 13.41
N ASN A 206 8.43 19.78 12.17
CA ASN A 206 7.52 20.89 11.89
C ASN A 206 6.65 20.50 10.70
N GLY A 207 5.38 20.33 10.95
CA GLY A 207 4.36 20.06 9.93
C GLY A 207 3.96 21.31 9.17
#